data_7f8236f10cc3dc9da3bffe17ece2729e
#
_entry.id   7f8236f10cc3dc9da3bffe17ece2729e
#
_cell.length_a   1.000
_cell.length_b   1.000
_cell.length_c   1.000
_cell.angle_alpha   90.00
_cell.angle_beta   90.00
_cell.angle_gamma   90.00
#
_symmetry.space_group_name_H-M   'P 1'
#
loop_
_entity.id
_entity.type
_entity.pdbx_description
1 polymer ?
#
loop_
_entity_poly.entity_id
_entity_poly.type
_entity_poly.pdbx_seq_one_letter_code
_entity_poly.pdbx_strand_id
1 'polypeptide(L)'
;MTTISSNYLKGFSVLFVSLLAACNSDDQNTTKNASNQKLVDGTILSLQNLSQNLVWQENQCDSVYSKVINDANIAEKSALELRAKLNDTNNLSMFLDQQIIPKLTQLTDESTTLRARCNAPDYDGTGVSIERPAMLREMLSEWQGTINLLIRQINNTPNMNPKIKLAALTHTNINEATPEKTKFKDCSDSFCPEMTVIPSGSFLMGGNLQEQEQQNVPAQSRPYELPQHMVRIEKPFAMSTYETTIAEFQAFQKETGWQGQGCRNWEARDGVFNMWYRDDLNPTNSGMNQTPQDPVVCVRREDGRVFAEWLSKKTGQTYRLPTEVEWEYAARAGTSTAFYWGDDLNRDQACKYANVLDPTTVSALPQTSSWNLFNCTDGYAYTSPVGKFIPNNFGLYDMTANAREWVDDCWHSNYENAPVTNRIWGEENNGQCNFPVLRGGAWIYNTYNARTAYRNAYVTSQARSIMWGFRLVREI
;
A
#
# COMPACT_ATOMS: atom_id res chain seq x y z
N MET A 1 0.77 -32.78 -6.01
CA MET A 1 0.29 -33.46 -4.80
C MET A 1 1.47 -33.59 -3.86
N THR A 2 1.62 -32.66 -2.96
CA THR A 2 2.54 -32.82 -1.82
C THR A 2 1.81 -32.21 -0.61
N THR A 3 1.36 -33.10 0.24
CA THR A 3 0.73 -32.84 1.53
C THR A 3 1.69 -32.08 2.43
N ILE A 4 1.41 -30.80 2.67
CA ILE A 4 2.09 -30.04 3.73
C ILE A 4 1.52 -30.50 5.05
N SER A 5 2.39 -31.07 5.86
CA SER A 5 2.10 -31.84 7.06
C SER A 5 1.48 -30.99 8.17
N SER A 6 0.52 -31.57 8.86
CA SER A 6 -0.27 -31.08 10.00
C SER A 6 0.53 -30.72 11.28
N ASN A 7 1.84 -30.53 11.20
CA ASN A 7 2.71 -30.33 12.37
C ASN A 7 2.84 -28.87 12.85
N TYR A 8 2.31 -27.90 12.10
CA TYR A 8 2.33 -26.49 12.52
C TYR A 8 1.22 -26.12 13.53
N LEU A 9 0.22 -26.95 13.69
CA LEU A 9 -0.94 -26.67 14.56
C LEU A 9 -0.77 -27.08 16.03
N LYS A 10 0.25 -27.87 16.39
CA LYS A 10 0.45 -28.36 17.77
C LYS A 10 1.23 -27.41 18.69
N GLY A 11 1.87 -26.38 18.18
CA GLY A 11 2.62 -25.40 18.98
C GLY A 11 1.78 -24.29 19.62
N PHE A 12 0.52 -24.14 19.21
CA PHE A 12 -0.29 -22.96 19.51
C PHE A 12 -1.11 -23.01 20.80
N SER A 13 -1.28 -24.18 21.41
CA SER A 13 -2.14 -24.31 22.60
C SER A 13 -1.50 -23.91 23.93
N VAL A 14 -0.20 -23.72 24.00
CA VAL A 14 0.51 -23.53 25.28
C VAL A 14 0.73 -22.06 25.66
N LEU A 15 0.64 -21.13 24.72
CA LEU A 15 0.85 -19.69 25.00
C LEU A 15 -0.40 -18.93 25.46
N PHE A 16 -1.56 -19.56 25.46
CA PHE A 16 -2.85 -18.91 25.73
C PHE A 16 -3.15 -18.67 27.22
N VAL A 17 -2.50 -19.37 28.13
CA VAL A 17 -2.75 -19.25 29.58
C VAL A 17 -2.20 -17.94 30.15
N SER A 18 -1.25 -17.29 29.47
CA SER A 18 -0.63 -16.05 29.94
C SER A 18 -1.37 -14.76 29.55
N LEU A 19 -2.30 -14.80 28.58
CA LEU A 19 -3.04 -13.59 28.15
C LEU A 19 -4.17 -13.17 29.14
N LEU A 20 -4.69 -14.10 29.91
CA LEU A 20 -5.76 -13.83 30.87
C LEU A 20 -5.26 -13.34 32.23
N ALA A 21 -3.99 -13.53 32.56
CA ALA A 21 -3.43 -13.05 33.82
C ALA A 21 -3.25 -11.53 33.90
N ALA A 22 -3.36 -10.83 32.78
CA ALA A 22 -3.18 -9.38 32.68
C ALA A 22 -4.49 -8.57 32.78
N CYS A 23 -5.65 -9.24 32.82
CA CYS A 23 -6.94 -8.59 33.11
C CYS A 23 -7.30 -8.56 34.61
N ASN A 24 -6.45 -9.07 35.49
CA ASN A 24 -6.70 -9.10 36.91
C ASN A 24 -5.98 -7.98 37.68
N SER A 25 -6.58 -6.81 37.70
CA SER A 25 -6.56 -5.95 38.87
C SER A 25 -7.93 -5.30 38.96
N ASP A 26 -8.92 -6.06 39.41
CA ASP A 26 -9.95 -5.67 40.37
C ASP A 26 -10.98 -6.81 40.46
N ASP A 27 -11.18 -7.24 41.67
CA ASP A 27 -11.98 -8.32 42.14
C ASP A 27 -13.45 -8.29 41.70
N GLN A 28 -13.97 -9.47 41.40
CA GLN A 28 -15.34 -9.94 41.11
C GLN A 28 -15.65 -10.16 39.63
N ASN A 29 -15.29 -11.34 39.09
CA ASN A 29 -16.13 -12.13 38.19
C ASN A 29 -15.41 -13.25 37.44
N THR A 30 -15.14 -14.35 38.08
CA THR A 30 -14.61 -15.60 37.42
C THR A 30 -15.54 -16.11 36.31
N THR A 31 -16.84 -15.90 36.41
CA THR A 31 -17.83 -16.29 35.39
C THR A 31 -17.84 -15.39 34.17
N LYS A 32 -17.63 -14.07 34.33
CA LYS A 32 -17.52 -13.12 33.21
C LYS A 32 -16.25 -13.34 32.38
N ASN A 33 -15.14 -13.66 33.06
CA ASN A 33 -13.87 -13.91 32.39
C ASN A 33 -13.92 -15.19 31.54
N ALA A 34 -14.57 -16.27 32.01
CA ALA A 34 -14.77 -17.50 31.24
C ALA A 34 -15.66 -17.28 30.00
N SER A 35 -16.69 -16.41 30.10
CA SER A 35 -17.54 -16.10 28.96
C SER A 35 -16.82 -15.29 27.89
N ASN A 36 -16.01 -14.29 28.29
CA ASN A 36 -15.21 -13.48 27.34
C ASN A 36 -14.11 -14.31 26.68
N GLN A 37 -13.47 -15.23 27.41
CA GLN A 37 -12.49 -16.15 26.83
C GLN A 37 -13.11 -17.02 25.74
N LYS A 38 -14.30 -17.55 25.98
CA LYS A 38 -15.02 -18.36 24.98
C LYS A 38 -15.33 -17.56 23.69
N LEU A 39 -15.58 -16.26 23.80
CA LEU A 39 -15.81 -15.40 22.65
C LEU A 39 -14.49 -15.11 21.89
N VAL A 40 -13.37 -14.89 22.61
CA VAL A 40 -12.04 -14.74 21.98
C VAL A 40 -11.68 -16.02 21.22
N ASP A 41 -11.82 -17.18 21.86
CA ASP A 41 -11.52 -18.47 21.23
C ASP A 41 -12.44 -18.74 20.03
N GLY A 42 -13.71 -18.34 20.11
CA GLY A 42 -14.66 -18.44 19.01
C GLY A 42 -14.29 -17.56 17.82
N THR A 43 -13.86 -16.34 18.09
CA THR A 43 -13.39 -15.40 17.03
C THR A 43 -12.13 -15.92 16.35
N ILE A 44 -11.16 -16.40 17.12
CA ILE A 44 -9.93 -17.00 16.57
C ILE A 44 -10.25 -18.23 15.73
N LEU A 45 -11.12 -19.12 16.22
CA LEU A 45 -11.52 -20.31 15.48
C LEU A 45 -12.21 -19.95 14.16
N SER A 46 -13.06 -18.92 14.15
CA SER A 46 -13.72 -18.45 12.93
C SER A 46 -12.72 -17.90 11.93
N LEU A 47 -11.71 -17.12 12.38
CA LEU A 47 -10.62 -16.63 11.53
C LEU A 47 -9.74 -17.78 11.00
N GLN A 48 -9.47 -18.80 11.83
CA GLN A 48 -8.71 -19.97 11.39
C GLN A 48 -9.46 -20.77 10.33
N ASN A 49 -10.76 -20.97 10.49
CA ASN A 49 -11.61 -21.64 9.51
C ASN A 49 -11.65 -20.86 8.19
N LEU A 50 -11.79 -19.52 8.27
CA LEU A 50 -11.72 -18.65 7.10
C LEU A 50 -10.38 -18.80 6.39
N SER A 51 -9.25 -18.70 7.09
CA SER A 51 -7.92 -18.87 6.51
C SER A 51 -7.72 -20.22 5.83
N GLN A 52 -8.25 -21.31 6.38
CA GLN A 52 -8.16 -22.63 5.78
C GLN A 52 -8.98 -22.78 4.50
N ASN A 53 -10.04 -22.00 4.35
CA ASN A 53 -10.95 -22.04 3.20
C ASN A 53 -10.58 -21.04 2.08
N LEU A 54 -9.60 -20.16 2.30
CA LEU A 54 -9.00 -19.30 1.29
C LEU A 54 -8.07 -20.09 0.35
N VAL A 55 -8.58 -21.17 -0.25
CA VAL A 55 -7.83 -22.06 -1.13
C VAL A 55 -8.54 -22.16 -2.47
N TRP A 56 -7.81 -21.88 -3.54
CA TRP A 56 -8.31 -21.99 -4.90
C TRP A 56 -8.59 -23.46 -5.28
N GLN A 57 -9.73 -23.68 -5.94
CA GLN A 57 -10.08 -24.96 -6.55
C GLN A 57 -10.42 -24.74 -8.03
N GLU A 58 -9.75 -25.44 -8.93
CA GLU A 58 -9.97 -25.30 -10.35
C GLU A 58 -11.42 -25.60 -10.73
N ASN A 59 -11.98 -24.80 -11.67
CA ASN A 59 -13.36 -24.89 -12.14
C ASN A 59 -14.45 -24.70 -11.08
N GLN A 60 -14.13 -24.15 -9.90
CA GLN A 60 -15.08 -23.92 -8.81
C GLN A 60 -15.08 -22.47 -8.30
N CYS A 61 -14.77 -21.52 -9.17
CA CYS A 61 -14.63 -20.10 -8.83
C CYS A 61 -15.82 -19.57 -8.00
N ASP A 62 -17.07 -19.72 -8.48
CA ASP A 62 -18.27 -19.24 -7.78
C ASP A 62 -18.46 -19.92 -6.41
N SER A 63 -18.21 -21.23 -6.33
CA SER A 63 -18.30 -22.00 -5.10
C SER A 63 -17.27 -21.56 -4.07
N VAL A 64 -16.02 -21.32 -4.52
CA VAL A 64 -14.92 -20.86 -3.66
C VAL A 64 -15.26 -19.51 -3.04
N TYR A 65 -15.65 -18.51 -3.88
CA TYR A 65 -15.97 -17.18 -3.36
C TYR A 65 -17.25 -17.16 -2.51
N SER A 66 -18.25 -17.97 -2.84
CA SER A 66 -19.45 -18.13 -1.99
C SER A 66 -19.09 -18.61 -0.60
N LYS A 67 -18.15 -19.56 -0.50
CA LYS A 67 -17.67 -20.07 0.78
C LYS A 67 -16.85 -19.06 1.54
N VAL A 68 -15.96 -18.34 0.86
CA VAL A 68 -15.14 -17.27 1.46
C VAL A 68 -16.05 -16.17 2.04
N ILE A 69 -17.04 -15.71 1.30
CA ILE A 69 -18.01 -14.70 1.75
C ILE A 69 -18.74 -15.20 3.02
N ASN A 70 -19.24 -16.44 3.01
CA ASN A 70 -19.92 -17.01 4.16
C ASN A 70 -19.02 -17.08 5.40
N ASP A 71 -17.81 -17.56 5.25
CA ASP A 71 -16.87 -17.73 6.37
C ASP A 71 -16.36 -16.38 6.90
N ALA A 72 -16.19 -15.38 6.02
CA ALA A 72 -15.87 -14.00 6.41
C ALA A 72 -16.99 -13.37 7.24
N ASN A 73 -18.25 -13.52 6.81
CA ASN A 73 -19.42 -13.05 7.58
C ASN A 73 -19.55 -13.73 8.94
N ILE A 74 -19.23 -15.02 9.05
CA ILE A 74 -19.21 -15.74 10.34
C ILE A 74 -18.11 -15.17 11.25
N ALA A 75 -16.91 -14.93 10.71
CA ALA A 75 -15.79 -14.37 11.47
C ALA A 75 -16.08 -12.93 11.92
N GLU A 76 -16.67 -12.11 11.06
CA GLU A 76 -17.08 -10.73 11.37
C GLU A 76 -18.13 -10.70 12.49
N LYS A 77 -19.15 -11.53 12.39
CA LYS A 77 -20.19 -11.67 13.45
C LYS A 77 -19.56 -12.05 14.78
N SER A 78 -18.64 -13.02 14.80
CA SER A 78 -17.94 -13.44 16.00
C SER A 78 -17.07 -12.31 16.59
N ALA A 79 -16.41 -11.52 15.75
CA ALA A 79 -15.63 -10.36 16.15
C ALA A 79 -16.51 -9.26 16.75
N LEU A 80 -17.67 -8.97 16.15
CA LEU A 80 -18.66 -8.01 16.66
C LEU A 80 -19.25 -8.44 18.00
N GLU A 81 -19.58 -9.72 18.18
CA GLU A 81 -20.06 -10.28 19.45
C GLU A 81 -19.01 -10.14 20.57
N LEU A 82 -17.75 -10.40 20.26
CA LEU A 82 -16.63 -10.18 21.19
C LEU A 82 -16.49 -8.69 21.50
N ARG A 83 -16.50 -7.81 20.48
CA ARG A 83 -16.39 -6.37 20.64
C ARG A 83 -17.46 -5.80 21.56
N ALA A 84 -18.70 -6.25 21.44
CA ALA A 84 -19.84 -5.81 22.26
C ALA A 84 -19.69 -6.18 23.75
N LYS A 85 -18.79 -7.08 24.12
CA LYS A 85 -18.52 -7.49 25.49
C LYS A 85 -17.29 -6.81 26.12
N LEU A 86 -16.53 -6.08 25.32
CA LEU A 86 -15.32 -5.38 25.77
C LEU A 86 -15.61 -3.91 26.06
N ASN A 87 -14.88 -3.32 26.99
CA ASN A 87 -14.93 -1.88 27.25
C ASN A 87 -14.15 -1.13 26.16
N ASP A 88 -14.56 0.09 25.82
CA ASP A 88 -13.97 0.92 24.75
C ASP A 88 -12.47 1.24 24.95
N THR A 89 -11.99 1.21 26.19
CA THR A 89 -10.58 1.46 26.54
C THR A 89 -9.70 0.20 26.50
N ASN A 90 -10.26 -0.95 26.12
CA ASN A 90 -9.52 -2.19 26.05
C ASN A 90 -8.74 -2.25 24.71
N ASN A 91 -7.45 -2.57 24.76
CA ASN A 91 -6.61 -2.70 23.57
C ASN A 91 -7.18 -3.69 22.55
N LEU A 92 -7.81 -4.77 22.99
CA LEU A 92 -8.45 -5.74 22.10
C LEU A 92 -9.70 -5.14 21.44
N SER A 93 -10.49 -4.30 22.13
CA SER A 93 -11.64 -3.62 21.52
C SER A 93 -11.19 -2.66 20.41
N MET A 94 -10.15 -1.86 20.65
CA MET A 94 -9.56 -0.98 19.64
C MET A 94 -9.01 -1.78 18.46
N PHE A 95 -8.35 -2.91 18.70
CA PHE A 95 -7.83 -3.77 17.65
C PHE A 95 -8.94 -4.41 16.81
N LEU A 96 -10.06 -4.83 17.42
CA LEU A 96 -11.23 -5.32 16.71
C LEU A 96 -11.83 -4.23 15.81
N ASP A 97 -12.02 -3.01 16.34
CA ASP A 97 -12.62 -1.90 15.61
C ASP A 97 -11.73 -1.37 14.46
N GLN A 98 -10.44 -1.33 14.66
CA GLN A 98 -9.51 -0.70 13.72
C GLN A 98 -8.89 -1.67 12.72
N GLN A 99 -8.79 -2.95 13.06
CA GLN A 99 -8.06 -3.91 12.24
C GLN A 99 -8.91 -5.12 11.80
N ILE A 100 -9.63 -5.78 12.69
CA ILE A 100 -10.25 -7.06 12.36
C ILE A 100 -11.56 -6.86 11.61
N ILE A 101 -12.50 -6.10 12.19
CA ILE A 101 -13.84 -5.93 11.61
C ILE A 101 -13.75 -5.28 10.21
N PRO A 102 -13.03 -4.15 10.03
CA PRO A 102 -12.90 -3.55 8.70
C PRO A 102 -12.27 -4.47 7.65
N LYS A 103 -11.29 -5.31 8.06
CA LYS A 103 -10.66 -6.26 7.13
C LYS A 103 -11.59 -7.39 6.70
N LEU A 104 -12.45 -7.86 7.60
CA LEU A 104 -13.44 -8.90 7.26
C LEU A 104 -14.54 -8.35 6.34
N THR A 105 -14.99 -7.13 6.59
CA THR A 105 -15.92 -6.42 5.69
C THR A 105 -15.29 -6.25 4.31
N GLN A 106 -14.03 -5.77 4.25
CA GLN A 106 -13.29 -5.61 3.00
C GLN A 106 -13.15 -6.93 2.23
N LEU A 107 -12.82 -8.03 2.91
CA LEU A 107 -12.72 -9.36 2.27
C LEU A 107 -14.06 -9.81 1.68
N THR A 108 -15.15 -9.57 2.39
CA THR A 108 -16.52 -9.89 1.91
C THR A 108 -16.85 -9.12 0.64
N ASP A 109 -16.58 -7.81 0.61
CA ASP A 109 -16.85 -6.94 -0.52
C ASP A 109 -16.01 -7.30 -1.75
N GLU A 110 -14.71 -7.50 -1.55
CA GLU A 110 -13.80 -7.93 -2.62
C GLU A 110 -14.22 -9.30 -3.18
N SER A 111 -14.51 -10.27 -2.30
CA SER A 111 -14.95 -11.60 -2.71
C SER A 111 -16.28 -11.57 -3.47
N THR A 112 -17.20 -10.70 -3.08
CA THR A 112 -18.47 -10.48 -3.79
C THR A 112 -18.22 -9.93 -5.19
N THR A 113 -17.36 -8.93 -5.31
CA THR A 113 -16.95 -8.33 -6.59
C THR A 113 -16.31 -9.37 -7.50
N LEU A 114 -15.42 -10.20 -6.97
CA LEU A 114 -14.70 -11.21 -7.72
C LEU A 114 -15.60 -12.40 -8.12
N ARG A 115 -16.51 -12.79 -7.24
CA ARG A 115 -17.52 -13.78 -7.55
C ARG A 115 -18.33 -13.38 -8.78
N ALA A 116 -18.76 -12.11 -8.87
CA ALA A 116 -19.45 -11.58 -10.02
C ALA A 116 -18.64 -11.68 -11.33
N ARG A 117 -17.31 -11.70 -11.24
CA ARG A 117 -16.39 -11.83 -12.38
C ARG A 117 -16.09 -13.27 -12.77
N CYS A 118 -16.47 -14.28 -12.00
CA CYS A 118 -16.21 -15.68 -12.33
C CYS A 118 -16.70 -16.09 -13.72
N ASN A 119 -17.73 -15.44 -14.24
CA ASN A 119 -18.33 -15.71 -15.55
C ASN A 119 -18.20 -14.54 -16.56
N ALA A 120 -17.45 -13.48 -16.24
CA ALA A 120 -17.26 -12.34 -17.13
C ALA A 120 -16.12 -12.60 -18.15
N PRO A 121 -16.10 -11.98 -19.34
CA PRO A 121 -14.99 -12.08 -20.28
C PRO A 121 -13.67 -11.55 -19.69
N ASP A 122 -12.53 -12.10 -20.14
CA ASP A 122 -11.18 -11.73 -19.67
C ASP A 122 -10.80 -10.31 -20.10
N TYR A 123 -11.23 -9.30 -19.36
CA TYR A 123 -10.85 -7.92 -19.61
C TYR A 123 -10.59 -7.19 -18.29
N ASP A 124 -9.33 -6.84 -18.04
CA ASP A 124 -8.93 -6.10 -16.84
C ASP A 124 -8.69 -4.60 -17.07
N GLY A 125 -8.91 -4.11 -18.29
CA GLY A 125 -8.75 -2.69 -18.64
C GLY A 125 -7.29 -2.21 -18.69
N THR A 126 -6.30 -3.05 -18.36
CA THR A 126 -4.88 -2.65 -18.33
C THR A 126 -4.14 -3.02 -19.61
N GLY A 127 -4.77 -3.79 -20.50
CA GLY A 127 -4.15 -4.32 -21.72
C GLY A 127 -3.19 -5.49 -21.45
N VAL A 128 -3.11 -5.97 -20.21
CA VAL A 128 -2.36 -7.16 -19.83
C VAL A 128 -3.35 -8.33 -19.74
N SER A 129 -3.19 -9.33 -20.61
CA SER A 129 -3.94 -10.58 -20.51
C SER A 129 -3.42 -11.37 -19.31
N ILE A 130 -4.08 -11.20 -18.16
CA ILE A 130 -3.83 -12.03 -16.97
C ILE A 130 -4.73 -13.25 -17.10
N GLU A 131 -4.15 -14.45 -17.04
CA GLU A 131 -4.95 -15.67 -16.94
C GLU A 131 -5.82 -15.61 -15.68
N ARG A 132 -7.12 -15.51 -15.87
CA ARG A 132 -8.12 -15.30 -14.83
C ARG A 132 -8.02 -16.26 -13.64
N PRO A 133 -7.85 -17.58 -13.84
CA PRO A 133 -7.69 -18.51 -12.70
C PRO A 133 -6.44 -18.23 -11.87
N ALA A 134 -5.33 -17.79 -12.50
CA ALA A 134 -4.11 -17.45 -11.81
C ALA A 134 -4.30 -16.21 -10.91
N MET A 135 -4.94 -15.16 -11.42
CA MET A 135 -5.25 -13.94 -10.67
C MET A 135 -6.14 -14.24 -9.45
N LEU A 136 -7.21 -15.02 -9.63
CA LEU A 136 -8.15 -15.33 -8.56
C LEU A 136 -7.51 -16.21 -7.47
N ARG A 137 -6.64 -17.15 -7.84
CA ARG A 137 -5.84 -17.97 -6.92
C ARG A 137 -4.91 -17.10 -6.07
N GLU A 138 -4.24 -16.17 -6.73
CA GLU A 138 -3.31 -15.23 -6.12
C GLU A 138 -3.98 -14.37 -5.06
N MET A 139 -5.15 -13.82 -5.38
CA MET A 139 -5.93 -12.99 -4.45
C MET A 139 -6.37 -13.76 -3.20
N LEU A 140 -6.78 -15.01 -3.34
CA LEU A 140 -7.10 -15.87 -2.19
C LEU A 140 -5.87 -16.13 -1.32
N SER A 141 -4.69 -16.34 -1.94
CA SER A 141 -3.43 -16.52 -1.20
C SER A 141 -3.02 -15.26 -0.43
N GLU A 142 -3.18 -14.08 -1.03
CA GLU A 142 -2.92 -12.79 -0.39
C GLU A 142 -3.83 -12.57 0.83
N TRP A 143 -5.12 -12.86 0.71
CA TRP A 143 -6.06 -12.79 1.81
C TRP A 143 -5.78 -13.80 2.91
N GLN A 144 -5.36 -15.02 2.56
CA GLN A 144 -4.94 -16.03 3.53
C GLN A 144 -3.77 -15.51 4.39
N GLY A 145 -2.78 -14.86 3.75
CA GLY A 145 -1.67 -14.20 4.44
C GLY A 145 -2.16 -13.11 5.41
N THR A 146 -3.10 -12.28 4.99
CA THR A 146 -3.69 -11.22 5.81
C THR A 146 -4.42 -11.77 7.03
N ILE A 147 -5.29 -12.75 6.86
CA ILE A 147 -6.02 -13.39 7.97
C ILE A 147 -5.06 -14.06 8.96
N ASN A 148 -4.03 -14.73 8.47
CA ASN A 148 -3.01 -15.33 9.33
C ASN A 148 -2.23 -14.28 10.13
N LEU A 149 -1.98 -13.10 9.57
CA LEU A 149 -1.37 -11.99 10.29
C LEU A 149 -2.29 -11.48 11.41
N LEU A 150 -3.58 -11.27 11.13
CA LEU A 150 -4.56 -10.87 12.15
C LEU A 150 -4.63 -11.87 13.31
N ILE A 151 -4.65 -13.17 13.03
CA ILE A 151 -4.61 -14.23 14.05
C ILE A 151 -3.35 -14.11 14.91
N ARG A 152 -2.17 -13.88 14.28
CA ARG A 152 -0.91 -13.69 15.03
C ARG A 152 -0.95 -12.43 15.89
N GLN A 153 -1.50 -11.34 15.40
CA GLN A 153 -1.61 -10.08 16.15
C GLN A 153 -2.54 -10.24 17.36
N ILE A 154 -3.67 -10.94 17.23
CA ILE A 154 -4.54 -11.27 18.37
C ILE A 154 -3.75 -12.07 19.41
N ASN A 155 -3.00 -13.10 18.96
CA ASN A 155 -2.24 -13.98 19.83
C ASN A 155 -1.04 -13.30 20.49
N ASN A 156 -0.47 -12.29 19.87
CA ASN A 156 0.73 -11.57 20.32
C ASN A 156 0.43 -10.23 21.00
N THR A 157 -0.85 -9.89 21.29
CA THR A 157 -1.18 -8.65 22.02
C THR A 157 -0.90 -8.84 23.53
N PRO A 158 0.35 -8.69 23.98
CA PRO A 158 0.67 -8.68 25.40
C PRO A 158 0.43 -7.29 25.95
N ASN A 159 0.08 -7.20 27.22
CA ASN A 159 0.12 -5.98 28.01
C ASN A 159 1.06 -4.91 27.46
N MET A 160 0.57 -4.00 26.69
CA MET A 160 1.29 -2.75 26.45
C MET A 160 1.25 -1.94 27.76
N ASN A 161 2.27 -2.17 28.58
CA ASN A 161 2.54 -1.32 29.71
C ASN A 161 2.92 0.08 29.16
N PRO A 162 2.20 1.17 29.49
CA PRO A 162 2.45 2.51 28.92
C PRO A 162 3.65 3.21 29.57
N LYS A 163 4.70 2.48 29.87
CA LYS A 163 5.99 3.02 30.29
C LYS A 163 7.07 2.86 29.24
N ILE A 164 6.78 3.30 28.01
CA ILE A 164 7.85 3.76 27.13
C ILE A 164 8.25 5.14 27.71
N LYS A 165 9.40 5.21 28.38
CA LYS A 165 10.08 6.47 28.61
C LYS A 165 10.25 7.12 27.25
N LEU A 166 9.42 8.12 26.98
CA LEU A 166 9.61 9.05 25.89
C LEU A 166 10.99 9.67 26.11
N ALA A 167 12.01 9.18 25.43
CA ALA A 167 13.28 9.90 25.35
C ALA A 167 12.89 11.30 24.86
N ALA A 168 13.35 12.33 25.56
CA ALA A 168 13.07 13.71 25.21
C ALA A 168 13.55 13.92 23.77
N LEU A 169 12.62 13.78 22.83
CA LEU A 169 12.82 14.10 21.44
C LEU A 169 12.92 15.63 21.38
N THR A 170 14.00 16.14 20.86
CA THR A 170 14.09 17.54 20.45
C THR A 170 13.14 17.72 19.28
N HIS A 171 11.85 17.94 19.58
CA HIS A 171 10.86 18.21 18.53
C HIS A 171 11.24 19.53 17.87
N THR A 172 11.60 19.45 16.60
CA THR A 172 11.58 20.64 15.74
C THR A 172 10.15 21.15 15.74
N ASN A 173 9.93 22.38 16.20
CA ASN A 173 8.57 22.96 16.29
C ASN A 173 8.09 23.35 14.88
N ILE A 174 7.73 22.36 14.10
CA ILE A 174 7.22 22.51 12.74
C ILE A 174 5.73 22.81 12.83
N ASN A 175 5.33 23.95 12.27
CA ASN A 175 3.94 24.45 12.25
C ASN A 175 3.62 25.15 10.92
N GLU A 176 2.39 25.60 10.76
CA GLU A 176 1.89 26.22 9.51
C GLU A 176 2.71 27.48 9.08
N ALA A 177 3.47 28.10 9.97
CA ALA A 177 4.35 29.23 9.65
C ALA A 177 5.77 28.82 9.27
N THR A 178 6.09 27.52 9.30
CA THR A 178 7.42 27.02 8.90
C THR A 178 7.64 27.28 7.41
N PRO A 179 8.78 27.88 7.00
CA PRO A 179 9.04 28.16 5.60
C PRO A 179 8.94 26.92 4.71
N GLU A 180 8.39 27.09 3.52
CA GLU A 180 8.36 26.04 2.51
C GLU A 180 9.76 25.50 2.20
N LYS A 181 9.85 24.24 1.80
CA LYS A 181 11.09 23.52 1.50
C LYS A 181 12.02 23.33 2.70
N THR A 182 11.59 23.71 3.91
CA THR A 182 12.33 23.38 5.12
C THR A 182 12.39 21.87 5.27
N LYS A 183 13.61 21.35 5.42
CA LYS A 183 13.85 19.92 5.66
C LYS A 183 14.07 19.67 7.15
N PHE A 184 13.48 18.60 7.66
CA PHE A 184 13.59 18.24 9.07
C PHE A 184 13.40 16.73 9.26
N LYS A 185 13.69 16.26 10.47
CA LYS A 185 13.34 14.92 10.95
C LYS A 185 12.72 15.08 12.36
N ASP A 186 11.67 14.32 12.63
CA ASP A 186 11.03 14.33 13.96
C ASP A 186 11.81 13.52 15.01
N CYS A 187 12.78 12.73 14.61
CA CYS A 187 13.69 12.03 15.51
C CYS A 187 15.07 11.80 14.88
N SER A 188 16.05 11.40 15.70
CA SER A 188 17.44 11.16 15.27
C SER A 188 17.68 9.72 14.80
N ASP A 189 16.72 8.83 15.00
CA ASP A 189 16.85 7.42 14.63
C ASP A 189 16.88 7.24 13.10
N SER A 190 17.54 6.19 12.65
CA SER A 190 17.70 5.89 11.22
C SER A 190 16.39 5.58 10.50
N PHE A 191 15.35 5.22 11.23
CA PHE A 191 14.02 4.98 10.68
C PHE A 191 13.18 6.25 10.51
N CYS A 192 13.62 7.40 11.04
CA CYS A 192 12.91 8.67 10.86
C CYS A 192 13.18 9.22 9.46
N PRO A 193 12.13 9.37 8.62
CA PRO A 193 12.29 9.94 7.30
C PRO A 193 12.69 11.42 7.37
N GLU A 194 13.45 11.86 6.39
CA GLU A 194 13.59 13.30 6.13
C GLU A 194 12.29 13.81 5.50
N MET A 195 11.73 14.85 6.11
CA MET A 195 10.49 15.49 5.67
C MET A 195 10.80 16.85 5.05
N THR A 196 10.02 17.24 4.04
CA THR A 196 10.08 18.56 3.40
C THR A 196 8.73 19.26 3.56
N VAL A 197 8.75 20.53 4.02
CA VAL A 197 7.54 21.34 4.15
C VAL A 197 7.02 21.75 2.76
N ILE A 198 5.78 21.40 2.48
CA ILE A 198 5.05 21.69 1.24
C ILE A 198 4.07 22.83 1.51
N PRO A 199 4.09 23.94 0.75
CA PRO A 199 3.22 25.07 1.00
C PRO A 199 1.75 24.76 0.69
N SER A 200 0.85 25.53 1.29
CA SER A 200 -0.54 25.64 0.78
C SER A 200 -0.56 26.31 -0.58
N GLY A 201 -1.61 26.08 -1.37
CA GLY A 201 -1.71 26.66 -2.69
C GLY A 201 -2.81 26.04 -3.53
N SER A 202 -2.83 26.35 -4.82
CA SER A 202 -3.78 25.74 -5.75
C SER A 202 -3.06 25.32 -7.02
N PHE A 203 -3.56 24.26 -7.65
CA PHE A 203 -2.99 23.75 -8.89
C PHE A 203 -4.09 23.12 -9.77
N LEU A 204 -3.76 22.91 -11.02
CA LEU A 204 -4.61 22.24 -11.98
C LEU A 204 -4.27 20.74 -11.98
N MET A 205 -5.13 19.91 -11.36
CA MET A 205 -4.97 18.47 -11.24
C MET A 205 -5.47 17.73 -12.49
N GLY A 206 -4.78 16.67 -12.86
CA GLY A 206 -5.12 15.82 -13.99
C GLY A 206 -4.37 16.17 -15.27
N GLY A 207 -4.55 15.37 -16.30
CA GLY A 207 -3.99 15.57 -17.63
C GLY A 207 -4.93 16.35 -18.56
N ASN A 208 -4.44 16.79 -19.71
CA ASN A 208 -5.25 17.30 -20.79
C ASN A 208 -5.03 16.48 -22.07
N LEU A 209 -5.98 16.55 -23.00
CA LEU A 209 -5.94 15.73 -24.21
C LEU A 209 -4.70 15.98 -25.07
N GLN A 210 -4.23 17.23 -25.18
CA GLN A 210 -3.05 17.58 -25.95
C GLN A 210 -1.79 16.92 -25.36
N GLU A 211 -1.57 17.04 -24.05
CA GLU A 211 -0.46 16.38 -23.34
C GLU A 211 -0.53 14.85 -23.51
N GLN A 212 -1.72 14.28 -23.30
CA GLN A 212 -1.92 12.83 -23.41
C GLN A 212 -1.62 12.30 -24.82
N GLU A 213 -1.95 13.06 -25.87
CA GLU A 213 -1.64 12.72 -27.26
C GLU A 213 -0.13 12.83 -27.53
N GLN A 214 0.50 13.90 -27.12
CA GLN A 214 1.95 14.13 -27.28
C GLN A 214 2.77 13.05 -26.56
N GLN A 215 2.29 12.59 -25.40
CA GLN A 215 2.95 11.55 -24.59
C GLN A 215 2.53 10.13 -24.96
N ASN A 216 1.72 9.94 -26.03
CA ASN A 216 1.23 8.64 -26.48
C ASN A 216 0.44 7.86 -25.42
N VAL A 217 -0.35 8.54 -24.59
CA VAL A 217 -1.25 7.87 -23.64
C VAL A 217 -2.28 7.07 -24.40
N PRO A 218 -2.44 5.76 -24.12
CA PRO A 218 -3.45 4.92 -24.76
C PRO A 218 -4.85 5.52 -24.60
N ALA A 219 -5.64 5.52 -25.68
CA ALA A 219 -6.95 6.17 -25.71
C ALA A 219 -7.89 5.72 -24.57
N GLN A 220 -7.85 4.43 -24.22
CA GLN A 220 -8.65 3.83 -23.15
C GLN A 220 -8.26 4.33 -21.75
N SER A 221 -7.02 4.81 -21.57
CA SER A 221 -6.53 5.31 -20.27
C SER A 221 -6.71 6.82 -20.11
N ARG A 222 -6.94 7.57 -21.18
CA ARG A 222 -7.07 9.04 -21.16
C ARG A 222 -8.18 9.54 -20.23
N PRO A 223 -9.38 8.90 -20.16
CA PRO A 223 -10.43 9.35 -19.26
C PRO A 223 -10.05 9.35 -17.78
N TYR A 224 -9.11 8.50 -17.37
CA TYR A 224 -8.73 8.37 -15.95
C TYR A 224 -8.21 9.66 -15.32
N GLU A 225 -7.61 10.54 -16.14
CA GLU A 225 -6.97 11.77 -15.71
C GLU A 225 -7.84 13.02 -16.01
N LEU A 226 -9.07 12.83 -16.47
CA LEU A 226 -10.00 13.87 -16.92
C LEU A 226 -11.26 13.94 -16.04
N PRO A 227 -11.95 15.09 -16.00
CA PRO A 227 -11.51 16.39 -16.50
C PRO A 227 -10.39 16.99 -15.63
N GLN A 228 -9.53 17.80 -16.26
CA GLN A 228 -8.61 18.65 -15.51
C GLN A 228 -9.41 19.64 -14.66
N HIS A 229 -9.06 19.84 -13.39
CA HIS A 229 -9.82 20.66 -12.46
C HIS A 229 -8.91 21.36 -11.45
N MET A 230 -9.36 22.53 -10.97
CA MET A 230 -8.63 23.27 -9.93
C MET A 230 -8.82 22.61 -8.57
N VAL A 231 -7.72 22.39 -7.87
CA VAL A 231 -7.71 21.86 -6.50
C VAL A 231 -6.90 22.80 -5.59
N ARG A 232 -7.33 22.91 -4.34
CA ARG A 232 -6.69 23.73 -3.33
C ARG A 232 -6.12 22.86 -2.19
N ILE A 233 -4.86 23.08 -1.89
CA ILE A 233 -4.21 22.64 -0.65
C ILE A 233 -4.47 23.71 0.39
N GLU A 234 -5.33 23.41 1.37
CA GLU A 234 -5.83 24.41 2.31
C GLU A 234 -4.78 24.85 3.34
N LYS A 235 -3.95 23.91 3.77
CA LYS A 235 -2.90 24.12 4.77
C LYS A 235 -1.58 23.51 4.30
N PRO A 236 -0.44 24.06 4.69
CA PRO A 236 0.84 23.39 4.46
C PRO A 236 0.87 22.04 5.15
N PHE A 237 1.63 21.12 4.60
CA PHE A 237 1.91 19.80 5.18
C PHE A 237 3.38 19.46 4.95
N ALA A 238 3.89 18.41 5.57
CA ALA A 238 5.21 17.91 5.22
C ALA A 238 5.07 16.57 4.49
N MET A 239 5.92 16.34 3.47
CA MET A 239 6.01 15.09 2.74
C MET A 239 7.41 14.50 2.89
N SER A 240 7.53 13.18 2.96
CA SER A 240 8.84 12.51 2.93
C SER A 240 9.63 12.97 1.71
N THR A 241 10.84 13.47 1.93
CA THR A 241 11.74 13.95 0.86
C THR A 241 11.97 12.86 -0.19
N TYR A 242 11.96 11.61 0.25
CA TYR A 242 12.20 10.40 -0.52
C TYR A 242 11.04 9.41 -0.37
N GLU A 243 11.00 8.40 -1.21
CA GLU A 243 10.24 7.18 -0.97
C GLU A 243 10.70 6.53 0.34
N THR A 244 9.81 5.83 1.05
CA THR A 244 10.20 5.05 2.23
C THR A 244 11.20 3.98 1.84
N THR A 245 12.35 3.94 2.53
CA THR A 245 13.47 3.05 2.21
C THR A 245 13.31 1.66 2.84
N ILE A 246 14.03 0.69 2.29
CA ILE A 246 14.15 -0.66 2.89
C ILE A 246 14.66 -0.56 4.32
N ALA A 247 15.66 0.30 4.60
CA ALA A 247 16.21 0.45 5.95
C ALA A 247 15.17 0.94 6.96
N GLU A 248 14.36 1.94 6.60
CA GLU A 248 13.28 2.46 7.45
C GLU A 248 12.21 1.39 7.69
N PHE A 249 11.81 0.67 6.66
CA PHE A 249 10.80 -0.39 6.77
C PHE A 249 11.31 -1.60 7.56
N GLN A 250 12.58 -1.97 7.43
CA GLN A 250 13.20 -3.04 8.23
C GLN A 250 13.23 -2.72 9.73
N ALA A 251 13.40 -1.46 10.11
CA ALA A 251 13.32 -1.05 11.51
C ALA A 251 11.91 -1.30 12.08
N PHE A 252 10.86 -0.96 11.31
CA PHE A 252 9.48 -1.28 11.62
C PHE A 252 9.25 -2.80 11.75
N GLN A 253 9.71 -3.59 10.77
CA GLN A 253 9.57 -5.06 10.80
C GLN A 253 10.23 -5.67 12.03
N LYS A 254 11.45 -5.20 12.35
CA LYS A 254 12.21 -5.70 13.50
C LYS A 254 11.51 -5.43 14.83
N GLU A 255 10.91 -4.26 14.97
CA GLU A 255 10.27 -3.86 16.23
C GLU A 255 8.88 -4.50 16.40
N THR A 256 8.11 -4.56 15.32
CA THR A 256 6.71 -5.00 15.38
C THR A 256 6.52 -6.49 15.12
N GLY A 257 7.53 -7.16 14.57
CA GLY A 257 7.42 -8.53 14.07
C GLY A 257 6.57 -8.63 12.79
N TRP A 258 6.26 -7.48 12.14
CA TRP A 258 5.50 -7.47 10.90
C TRP A 258 6.19 -8.32 9.82
N GLN A 259 5.41 -9.14 9.13
CA GLN A 259 5.87 -9.98 8.02
C GLN A 259 4.88 -9.88 6.86
N GLY A 260 5.36 -9.47 5.70
CA GLY A 260 4.64 -9.59 4.45
C GLY A 260 5.32 -10.63 3.57
N GLN A 261 4.54 -11.40 2.84
CA GLN A 261 5.05 -12.44 1.96
C GLN A 261 4.23 -12.49 0.68
N GLY A 262 4.91 -12.85 -0.40
CA GLY A 262 4.34 -12.88 -1.72
C GLY A 262 4.37 -11.50 -2.40
N CYS A 263 4.79 -11.50 -3.67
CA CYS A 263 4.96 -10.28 -4.44
C CYS A 263 4.94 -10.59 -5.94
N ARG A 264 4.40 -9.69 -6.74
CA ARG A 264 4.44 -9.81 -8.20
C ARG A 264 5.78 -9.36 -8.75
N ASN A 265 6.32 -10.14 -9.67
CA ASN A 265 7.57 -9.86 -10.34
C ASN A 265 7.41 -10.02 -11.86
N TRP A 266 8.09 -9.16 -12.63
CA TRP A 266 8.20 -9.33 -14.07
C TRP A 266 9.19 -10.45 -14.40
N GLU A 267 8.69 -11.53 -14.95
CA GLU A 267 9.53 -12.67 -15.38
C GLU A 267 8.91 -13.41 -16.56
N ALA A 268 9.71 -14.18 -17.29
CA ALA A 268 9.23 -15.06 -18.33
C ALA A 268 8.93 -16.45 -17.77
N ARG A 269 7.71 -16.94 -17.97
CA ARG A 269 7.29 -18.32 -17.70
C ARG A 269 6.68 -18.90 -18.98
N ASP A 270 7.15 -20.06 -19.41
CA ASP A 270 6.64 -20.74 -20.60
C ASP A 270 6.60 -19.86 -21.87
N GLY A 271 7.59 -18.97 -22.01
CA GLY A 271 7.68 -18.02 -23.13
C GLY A 271 6.81 -16.76 -23.00
N VAL A 272 6.02 -16.62 -21.95
CA VAL A 272 5.19 -15.43 -21.66
C VAL A 272 5.88 -14.55 -20.63
N PHE A 273 6.22 -13.32 -21.02
CA PHE A 273 6.75 -12.30 -20.10
C PHE A 273 5.59 -11.51 -19.48
N ASN A 274 5.40 -11.66 -18.18
CA ASN A 274 4.30 -11.02 -17.46
C ASN A 274 4.65 -10.80 -15.98
N MET A 275 3.77 -10.11 -15.26
CA MET A 275 3.82 -9.99 -13.79
C MET A 275 3.27 -11.27 -13.13
N TRP A 276 4.16 -12.14 -12.72
CA TRP A 276 3.82 -13.36 -12.00
C TRP A 276 3.97 -13.20 -10.49
N TYR A 277 3.08 -13.84 -9.75
CA TYR A 277 3.19 -13.89 -8.29
C TYR A 277 4.30 -14.87 -7.86
N ARG A 278 5.04 -14.47 -6.83
CA ARG A 278 6.17 -15.19 -6.23
C ARG A 278 6.00 -15.22 -4.71
N ASP A 279 5.79 -16.41 -4.13
CA ASP A 279 5.63 -16.60 -2.68
C ASP A 279 6.91 -16.33 -1.89
N ASP A 280 8.06 -16.47 -2.52
CA ASP A 280 9.38 -16.30 -1.92
C ASP A 280 9.84 -14.84 -1.84
N LEU A 281 9.13 -13.92 -2.51
CA LEU A 281 9.44 -12.50 -2.49
C LEU A 281 8.73 -11.78 -1.33
N ASN A 282 9.40 -10.76 -0.81
CA ASN A 282 8.90 -9.93 0.28
C ASN A 282 9.63 -8.58 0.31
N PRO A 283 9.27 -7.61 1.19
CA PRO A 283 9.90 -6.28 1.22
C PRO A 283 11.41 -6.26 1.48
N THR A 284 11.99 -7.32 2.05
CA THR A 284 13.44 -7.44 2.29
C THR A 284 14.14 -8.34 1.29
N ASN A 285 13.38 -9.01 0.44
CA ASN A 285 13.88 -9.84 -0.66
C ASN A 285 12.92 -9.73 -1.84
N SER A 286 13.03 -8.66 -2.58
CA SER A 286 12.20 -8.41 -3.77
C SER A 286 12.64 -9.22 -5.01
N GLY A 287 13.71 -9.98 -4.91
CA GLY A 287 14.35 -10.65 -6.06
C GLY A 287 15.22 -9.73 -6.90
N MET A 288 15.29 -8.44 -6.57
CA MET A 288 16.20 -7.46 -7.16
C MET A 288 17.42 -7.28 -6.26
N ASN A 289 18.55 -6.84 -6.84
CA ASN A 289 19.75 -6.54 -6.07
C ASN A 289 19.65 -5.15 -5.44
N GLN A 290 18.77 -4.99 -4.44
CA GLN A 290 18.51 -3.74 -3.75
C GLN A 290 19.48 -3.51 -2.57
N THR A 291 19.73 -2.23 -2.28
CA THR A 291 20.45 -1.77 -1.09
C THR A 291 19.46 -1.30 -0.02
N PRO A 292 19.88 -1.13 1.24
CA PRO A 292 19.01 -0.56 2.29
C PRO A 292 18.47 0.84 1.98
N GLN A 293 19.09 1.58 1.06
CA GLN A 293 18.70 2.93 0.62
C GLN A 293 17.75 2.92 -0.59
N ASP A 294 17.46 1.77 -1.17
CA ASP A 294 16.44 1.65 -2.21
C ASP A 294 15.03 1.80 -1.62
N PRO A 295 14.04 2.19 -2.42
CA PRO A 295 12.65 2.23 -1.96
C PRO A 295 12.19 0.84 -1.53
N VAL A 296 11.45 0.77 -0.44
CA VAL A 296 10.77 -0.47 -0.08
C VAL A 296 9.68 -0.75 -1.11
N VAL A 297 9.69 -1.96 -1.65
CA VAL A 297 8.69 -2.47 -2.58
C VAL A 297 8.11 -3.78 -2.04
N CYS A 298 7.25 -4.45 -2.78
CA CYS A 298 6.54 -5.62 -2.27
C CYS A 298 5.63 -5.32 -1.06
N VAL A 299 5.09 -4.11 -1.00
CA VAL A 299 4.18 -3.62 0.04
C VAL A 299 2.83 -3.27 -0.53
N ARG A 300 1.77 -3.42 0.28
CA ARG A 300 0.40 -2.97 -0.02
C ARG A 300 0.20 -1.55 0.50
N ARG A 301 -0.89 -0.90 0.07
CA ARG A 301 -1.36 0.36 0.68
C ARG A 301 -1.47 0.25 2.20
N GLU A 302 -2.05 -0.84 2.68
CA GLU A 302 -2.26 -1.07 4.10
C GLU A 302 -0.95 -1.22 4.89
N ASP A 303 0.07 -1.81 4.28
CA ASP A 303 1.38 -1.95 4.92
C ASP A 303 2.02 -0.56 5.13
N GLY A 304 1.80 0.38 4.19
CA GLY A 304 2.18 1.78 4.34
C GLY A 304 1.40 2.51 5.44
N ARG A 305 0.09 2.24 5.58
CA ARG A 305 -0.73 2.78 6.68
C ARG A 305 -0.25 2.31 8.04
N VAL A 306 -0.02 1.00 8.19
CA VAL A 306 0.48 0.42 9.45
C VAL A 306 1.88 0.94 9.80
N PHE A 307 2.74 1.13 8.80
CA PHE A 307 4.04 1.78 8.99
C PHE A 307 3.88 3.24 9.47
N ALA A 308 2.99 4.00 8.86
CA ALA A 308 2.69 5.39 9.25
C ALA A 308 2.16 5.49 10.68
N GLU A 309 1.26 4.58 11.08
CA GLU A 309 0.76 4.51 12.46
C GLU A 309 1.87 4.16 13.47
N TRP A 310 2.74 3.22 13.13
CA TRP A 310 3.89 2.89 13.97
C TRP A 310 4.81 4.09 14.13
N LEU A 311 5.15 4.78 13.04
CA LEU A 311 5.99 5.97 13.06
C LEU A 311 5.34 7.10 13.86
N SER A 312 4.02 7.28 13.74
CA SER A 312 3.26 8.25 14.53
C SER A 312 3.37 7.99 16.03
N LYS A 313 3.27 6.73 16.45
CA LYS A 313 3.45 6.33 17.85
C LYS A 313 4.89 6.55 18.34
N LYS A 314 5.87 6.37 17.47
CA LYS A 314 7.30 6.57 17.78
C LYS A 314 7.66 8.03 17.96
N THR A 315 7.11 8.90 17.13
CA THR A 315 7.49 10.31 17.07
C THR A 315 6.54 11.23 17.86
N GLY A 316 5.32 10.75 18.15
CA GLY A 316 4.25 11.58 18.71
C GLY A 316 3.67 12.59 17.71
N GLN A 317 3.96 12.44 16.42
CA GLN A 317 3.45 13.24 15.32
C GLN A 317 2.49 12.43 14.46
N THR A 318 1.61 13.08 13.71
CA THR A 318 0.65 12.38 12.82
C THR A 318 1.27 12.13 11.45
N TYR A 319 1.54 10.87 11.15
CA TYR A 319 1.98 10.39 9.83
C TYR A 319 0.88 9.58 9.16
N ARG A 320 0.74 9.72 7.86
CA ARG A 320 -0.20 8.97 7.01
C ARG A 320 0.30 8.85 5.59
N LEU A 321 -0.39 8.07 4.77
CA LEU A 321 -0.19 8.13 3.32
C LEU A 321 -0.67 9.49 2.77
N PRO A 322 -0.12 9.98 1.66
CA PRO A 322 -0.65 11.16 0.98
C PRO A 322 -2.05 10.89 0.42
N THR A 323 -2.88 11.90 0.31
CA THR A 323 -4.00 11.86 -0.61
C THR A 323 -3.50 11.94 -2.05
N GLU A 324 -4.31 11.51 -3.02
CA GLU A 324 -3.96 11.60 -4.44
C GLU A 324 -3.70 13.06 -4.86
N VAL A 325 -4.47 13.98 -4.31
CA VAL A 325 -4.30 15.43 -4.51
C VAL A 325 -2.96 15.93 -3.97
N GLU A 326 -2.62 15.57 -2.74
CA GLU A 326 -1.34 15.97 -2.10
C GLU A 326 -0.16 15.41 -2.87
N TRP A 327 -0.28 14.17 -3.34
CA TRP A 327 0.76 13.53 -4.13
C TRP A 327 0.99 14.27 -5.45
N GLU A 328 -0.06 14.56 -6.24
CA GLU A 328 0.09 15.24 -7.55
C GLU A 328 0.55 16.70 -7.39
N TYR A 329 0.02 17.41 -6.40
CA TYR A 329 0.48 18.76 -6.07
C TYR A 329 1.98 18.80 -5.77
N ALA A 330 2.42 17.87 -4.91
CA ALA A 330 3.81 17.73 -4.53
C ALA A 330 4.70 17.29 -5.71
N ALA A 331 4.23 16.40 -6.58
CA ALA A 331 4.94 15.94 -7.75
C ALA A 331 5.13 17.06 -8.77
N ARG A 332 4.08 17.84 -9.04
CA ARG A 332 4.15 19.00 -9.96
C ARG A 332 5.03 20.11 -9.44
N ALA A 333 5.01 20.39 -8.16
CA ALA A 333 5.82 21.45 -7.54
C ALA A 333 5.76 22.78 -8.31
N GLY A 334 4.54 23.17 -8.73
CA GLY A 334 4.26 24.42 -9.46
C GLY A 334 4.36 24.32 -11.00
N THR A 335 4.67 23.16 -11.57
CA THR A 335 4.67 22.94 -13.03
C THR A 335 3.31 22.48 -13.55
N SER A 336 3.05 22.71 -14.84
CA SER A 336 1.87 22.24 -15.57
C SER A 336 2.22 21.29 -16.72
N THR A 337 3.49 20.94 -16.87
CA THR A 337 4.03 20.05 -17.91
C THR A 337 3.80 18.58 -17.58
N ALA A 338 4.03 17.70 -18.55
CA ALA A 338 3.86 16.24 -18.39
C ALA A 338 4.72 15.68 -17.24
N PHE A 339 5.95 16.17 -17.10
CA PHE A 339 6.87 15.85 -16.02
C PHE A 339 7.26 17.13 -15.27
N TYR A 340 7.76 17.04 -14.05
CA TYR A 340 8.19 18.23 -13.31
C TYR A 340 9.43 18.94 -13.90
N TRP A 341 10.13 18.32 -14.86
CA TRP A 341 11.24 18.90 -15.62
C TRP A 341 10.86 19.42 -17.01
N GLY A 342 9.60 19.32 -17.43
CA GLY A 342 9.11 19.75 -18.74
C GLY A 342 8.30 18.65 -19.45
N ASP A 343 8.04 18.84 -20.73
CA ASP A 343 7.29 17.88 -21.54
C ASP A 343 8.16 16.75 -22.12
N ASP A 344 9.47 16.96 -22.19
CA ASP A 344 10.48 16.00 -22.63
C ASP A 344 10.08 15.16 -23.86
N LEU A 345 9.61 15.83 -24.90
CA LEU A 345 9.08 15.19 -26.11
C LEU A 345 10.12 14.30 -26.83
N ASN A 346 11.40 14.62 -26.67
CA ASN A 346 12.50 13.81 -27.21
C ASN A 346 12.84 12.61 -26.30
N ARG A 347 12.33 12.60 -25.06
CA ARG A 347 12.58 11.53 -24.06
C ARG A 347 14.06 11.36 -23.70
N ASP A 348 14.86 12.44 -23.74
CA ASP A 348 16.30 12.40 -23.53
C ASP A 348 16.75 13.08 -22.22
N GLN A 349 15.82 13.71 -21.47
CA GLN A 349 16.14 14.40 -20.22
C GLN A 349 15.84 13.56 -18.97
N ALA A 350 14.89 12.62 -19.06
CA ALA A 350 14.34 11.89 -17.92
C ALA A 350 15.41 11.30 -16.98
N CYS A 351 16.47 10.70 -17.53
CA CYS A 351 17.52 10.04 -16.75
C CYS A 351 18.37 10.99 -15.87
N LYS A 352 18.16 12.30 -15.96
CA LYS A 352 18.74 13.27 -15.00
C LYS A 352 17.86 13.42 -13.75
N TYR A 353 16.58 13.11 -13.90
CA TYR A 353 15.54 13.42 -12.94
C TYR A 353 14.92 12.19 -12.30
N ALA A 354 15.01 11.01 -12.95
CA ALA A 354 14.30 9.82 -12.53
C ALA A 354 14.97 8.52 -13.01
N ASN A 355 14.74 7.44 -12.27
CA ASN A 355 15.05 6.07 -12.69
C ASN A 355 13.88 5.53 -13.51
N VAL A 356 14.05 5.36 -14.81
CA VAL A 356 13.00 5.12 -15.80
C VAL A 356 13.28 3.88 -16.65
N LEU A 357 12.30 3.44 -17.43
CA LEU A 357 12.53 2.42 -18.45
C LEU A 357 13.46 2.96 -19.54
N ASP A 358 14.68 2.47 -19.56
CA ASP A 358 15.77 2.92 -20.42
C ASP A 358 16.54 1.72 -21.04
N PRO A 359 17.59 1.94 -21.85
CA PRO A 359 18.43 0.86 -22.38
C PRO A 359 19.11 -0.01 -21.31
N THR A 360 19.35 0.50 -20.07
CA THR A 360 19.91 -0.30 -18.98
C THR A 360 18.94 -1.37 -18.54
N THR A 361 17.67 -0.99 -18.33
CA THR A 361 16.58 -1.94 -18.01
C THR A 361 16.41 -2.95 -19.14
N VAL A 362 16.39 -2.51 -20.42
CA VAL A 362 16.27 -3.42 -21.56
C VAL A 362 17.42 -4.41 -21.63
N SER A 363 18.63 -4.01 -21.26
CA SER A 363 19.78 -4.93 -21.22
C SER A 363 19.61 -6.04 -20.18
N ALA A 364 18.99 -5.74 -19.04
CA ALA A 364 18.69 -6.72 -17.99
C ALA A 364 17.41 -7.54 -18.29
N LEU A 365 16.42 -6.93 -18.95
CA LEU A 365 15.11 -7.49 -19.28
C LEU A 365 14.82 -7.29 -20.78
N PRO A 366 15.44 -8.07 -21.68
CA PRO A 366 15.30 -7.90 -23.15
C PRO A 366 13.88 -7.95 -23.68
N GLN A 367 12.96 -8.57 -22.92
CA GLN A 367 11.53 -8.65 -23.25
C GLN A 367 10.85 -7.27 -23.27
N THR A 368 11.43 -6.26 -22.64
CA THR A 368 10.93 -4.88 -22.63
C THR A 368 11.38 -4.06 -23.84
N SER A 369 12.17 -4.61 -24.75
CA SER A 369 12.75 -3.90 -25.91
C SER A 369 11.74 -3.29 -26.87
N SER A 370 10.51 -3.84 -26.90
CA SER A 370 9.40 -3.32 -27.72
C SER A 370 8.56 -2.24 -27.00
N TRP A 371 8.84 -1.94 -25.74
CA TRP A 371 8.10 -0.95 -24.98
C TRP A 371 8.57 0.48 -25.30
N ASN A 372 7.76 1.47 -24.95
CA ASN A 372 8.12 2.87 -25.10
C ASN A 372 9.10 3.27 -23.99
N LEU A 373 10.40 3.30 -24.31
CA LEU A 373 11.46 3.68 -23.37
C LEU A 373 11.91 5.14 -23.56
N PHE A 374 12.62 5.65 -22.55
CA PHE A 374 13.32 6.93 -22.66
C PHE A 374 14.64 6.76 -23.42
N ASN A 375 15.04 7.82 -24.14
CA ASN A 375 16.23 7.85 -25.01
C ASN A 375 17.48 8.34 -24.26
N CYS A 376 17.65 7.91 -23.02
CA CYS A 376 18.76 8.27 -22.15
C CYS A 376 19.18 7.04 -21.34
N THR A 377 20.15 7.17 -20.46
CA THR A 377 20.65 6.07 -19.63
C THR A 377 20.82 6.56 -18.20
N ASP A 378 20.07 5.99 -17.25
CA ASP A 378 20.14 6.34 -15.83
C ASP A 378 21.11 5.46 -15.03
N GLY A 379 21.48 4.31 -15.56
CA GLY A 379 22.47 3.40 -14.98
C GLY A 379 21.89 2.35 -14.03
N TYR A 380 20.55 2.24 -13.89
CA TYR A 380 19.89 1.29 -13.02
C TYR A 380 18.96 0.37 -13.83
N ALA A 381 19.12 -0.94 -13.66
CA ALA A 381 18.28 -1.92 -14.34
C ALA A 381 16.96 -2.18 -13.62
N TYR A 382 16.91 -1.88 -12.33
CA TYR A 382 15.79 -2.02 -11.40
C TYR A 382 15.65 -0.74 -10.58
N THR A 383 15.16 -0.82 -9.33
CA THR A 383 15.14 0.36 -8.45
C THR A 383 16.53 0.96 -8.26
N SER A 384 16.59 2.25 -8.03
CA SER A 384 17.79 2.97 -7.61
C SER A 384 17.69 3.36 -6.13
N PRO A 385 18.81 3.53 -5.41
CA PRO A 385 18.78 4.20 -4.12
C PRO A 385 18.09 5.56 -4.23
N VAL A 386 17.26 5.92 -3.25
CA VAL A 386 16.50 7.16 -3.27
C VAL A 386 17.42 8.40 -3.31
N GLY A 387 16.95 9.48 -3.94
CA GLY A 387 17.67 10.76 -3.97
C GLY A 387 18.86 10.82 -4.91
N LYS A 388 18.97 9.93 -5.89
CA LYS A 388 20.08 9.90 -6.86
C LYS A 388 19.94 10.91 -7.98
N PHE A 389 18.76 11.41 -8.20
CA PHE A 389 18.41 12.27 -9.33
C PHE A 389 18.15 13.72 -8.89
N ILE A 390 17.87 14.59 -9.83
CA ILE A 390 17.57 16.01 -9.56
C ILE A 390 16.15 16.09 -8.97
N PRO A 391 15.96 16.74 -7.80
CA PRO A 391 14.65 16.88 -7.18
C PRO A 391 13.76 17.88 -7.97
N ASN A 392 12.47 17.85 -7.68
CA ASN A 392 11.54 18.86 -8.17
C ASN A 392 11.68 20.18 -7.42
N ASN A 393 10.88 21.20 -7.80
CA ASN A 393 10.97 22.54 -7.22
C ASN A 393 10.61 22.63 -5.74
N PHE A 394 9.95 21.63 -5.16
CA PHE A 394 9.73 21.55 -3.71
C PHE A 394 10.86 20.83 -2.98
N GLY A 395 11.86 20.32 -3.68
CA GLY A 395 12.99 19.60 -3.11
C GLY A 395 12.68 18.13 -2.82
N LEU A 396 11.62 17.58 -3.43
CA LEU A 396 11.26 16.17 -3.35
C LEU A 396 11.93 15.38 -4.48
N TYR A 397 12.43 14.21 -4.15
CA TYR A 397 13.10 13.31 -5.07
C TYR A 397 12.17 12.16 -5.48
N ASP A 398 12.46 11.59 -6.63
CA ASP A 398 11.85 10.34 -7.11
C ASP A 398 10.31 10.40 -7.17
N MET A 399 9.75 11.62 -7.39
CA MET A 399 8.31 11.82 -7.59
C MET A 399 7.82 11.29 -8.96
N THR A 400 8.72 10.74 -9.73
CA THR A 400 8.48 10.17 -11.05
C THR A 400 9.31 8.92 -11.17
N ALA A 401 8.69 7.81 -11.54
CA ALA A 401 9.32 6.50 -11.73
C ALA A 401 9.98 5.94 -10.46
N ASN A 402 11.12 5.27 -10.53
CA ASN A 402 11.72 4.45 -9.46
C ASN A 402 10.72 3.43 -8.89
N ALA A 403 9.95 3.74 -7.87
CA ALA A 403 8.82 2.92 -7.44
C ALA A 403 7.51 3.71 -7.55
N ARG A 404 6.43 3.03 -7.95
CA ARG A 404 5.08 3.57 -7.94
C ARG A 404 4.57 3.63 -6.50
N GLU A 405 3.84 4.67 -6.15
CA GLU A 405 3.52 4.97 -4.77
C GLU A 405 2.03 4.84 -4.47
N TRP A 406 1.72 4.14 -3.39
CA TRP A 406 0.38 4.06 -2.82
C TRP A 406 -0.06 5.40 -2.25
N VAL A 407 -1.28 5.81 -2.59
CA VAL A 407 -1.98 6.93 -1.96
C VAL A 407 -3.24 6.45 -1.25
N ASP A 408 -3.87 7.31 -0.46
CA ASP A 408 -4.93 6.88 0.46
C ASP A 408 -6.33 6.84 -0.17
N ASP A 409 -6.48 7.39 -1.37
CA ASP A 409 -7.74 7.52 -2.09
C ASP A 409 -8.24 6.19 -2.67
N CYS A 410 -9.56 6.13 -2.85
CA CYS A 410 -10.23 5.09 -3.59
C CYS A 410 -10.20 5.38 -5.09
N TRP A 411 -10.22 4.34 -5.93
CA TRP A 411 -10.24 4.52 -7.36
C TRP A 411 -11.58 5.09 -7.88
N HIS A 412 -11.46 6.13 -8.70
CA HIS A 412 -12.53 6.66 -9.54
C HIS A 412 -12.04 6.66 -10.99
N SER A 413 -12.88 6.25 -11.92
CA SER A 413 -12.51 6.08 -13.33
C SER A 413 -12.25 7.40 -14.08
N ASN A 414 -12.56 8.54 -13.46
CA ASN A 414 -12.30 9.89 -13.95
C ASN A 414 -12.37 10.88 -12.78
N TYR A 415 -12.18 12.16 -13.04
CA TYR A 415 -12.27 13.22 -12.03
C TYR A 415 -13.61 13.99 -12.03
N GLU A 416 -14.68 13.44 -12.61
CA GLU A 416 -16.00 14.02 -12.47
C GLU A 416 -16.46 14.00 -11.00
N ASN A 417 -16.84 15.18 -10.50
CA ASN A 417 -17.20 15.40 -9.10
C ASN A 417 -16.07 15.12 -8.09
N ALA A 418 -14.82 15.17 -8.51
CA ALA A 418 -13.68 15.03 -7.61
C ALA A 418 -13.66 16.15 -6.56
N PRO A 419 -13.12 15.90 -5.35
CA PRO A 419 -12.92 16.95 -4.37
C PRO A 419 -12.05 18.09 -4.93
N VAL A 420 -12.40 19.32 -4.57
CA VAL A 420 -11.61 20.52 -4.93
C VAL A 420 -10.63 20.92 -3.83
N THR A 421 -10.46 20.08 -2.82
CA THR A 421 -9.51 20.22 -1.71
C THR A 421 -8.72 18.92 -1.53
N ASN A 422 -7.69 18.94 -0.68
CA ASN A 422 -6.81 17.80 -0.42
C ASN A 422 -7.38 16.75 0.55
N ARG A 423 -8.70 16.65 0.69
CA ARG A 423 -9.32 15.56 1.44
C ARG A 423 -9.22 14.23 0.66
N ILE A 424 -9.19 13.13 1.38
CA ILE A 424 -9.30 11.79 0.78
C ILE A 424 -10.60 11.69 -0.03
N TRP A 425 -10.50 11.18 -1.24
CA TRP A 425 -11.64 10.82 -2.08
C TRP A 425 -11.98 9.35 -1.85
N GLY A 426 -13.00 9.12 -1.02
CA GLY A 426 -13.42 7.81 -0.55
C GLY A 426 -14.44 7.13 -1.46
N GLU A 427 -15.49 6.56 -0.84
CA GLU A 427 -16.53 5.79 -1.55
C GLU A 427 -17.55 6.66 -2.28
N GLU A 428 -17.60 7.96 -1.99
CA GLU A 428 -18.51 8.89 -2.66
C GLU A 428 -18.29 8.91 -4.18
N ASN A 429 -19.35 9.19 -4.94
CA ASN A 429 -19.33 9.24 -6.41
C ASN A 429 -18.86 7.93 -7.07
N ASN A 430 -19.25 6.78 -6.50
CA ASN A 430 -18.86 5.43 -6.94
C ASN A 430 -17.37 5.11 -6.76
N GLY A 431 -16.74 5.66 -5.72
CA GLY A 431 -15.37 5.31 -5.35
C GLY A 431 -15.22 3.83 -5.01
N GLN A 432 -14.22 3.21 -5.59
CA GLN A 432 -13.94 1.79 -5.44
C GLN A 432 -12.72 1.61 -4.51
N CYS A 433 -12.97 1.52 -3.19
CA CYS A 433 -11.90 1.46 -2.19
C CYS A 433 -11.11 0.14 -2.19
N ASN A 434 -11.68 -0.90 -2.82
CA ASN A 434 -10.97 -2.16 -3.08
C ASN A 434 -9.93 -2.04 -4.21
N PHE A 435 -9.93 -0.92 -4.91
CA PHE A 435 -8.96 -0.60 -5.95
C PHE A 435 -8.13 0.60 -5.47
N PRO A 436 -7.05 0.37 -4.73
CA PRO A 436 -6.23 1.47 -4.24
C PRO A 436 -5.48 2.17 -5.38
N VAL A 437 -5.39 3.49 -5.27
CA VAL A 437 -4.74 4.31 -6.29
C VAL A 437 -3.21 4.24 -6.14
N LEU A 438 -2.53 4.16 -7.28
CA LEU A 438 -1.08 4.19 -7.44
C LEU A 438 -0.67 5.37 -8.32
N ARG A 439 0.41 6.07 -7.93
CA ARG A 439 0.94 7.26 -8.61
C ARG A 439 2.41 7.10 -8.97
N GLY A 440 2.89 7.87 -9.94
CA GLY A 440 4.31 8.11 -10.20
C GLY A 440 5.01 7.25 -11.24
N GLY A 441 4.42 6.17 -11.72
CA GLY A 441 5.13 5.24 -12.61
C GLY A 441 6.14 4.37 -11.85
N ALA A 442 7.00 3.63 -12.55
CA ALA A 442 8.09 2.86 -11.97
C ALA A 442 9.22 2.64 -12.99
N TRP A 443 10.35 2.12 -12.53
CA TRP A 443 11.56 1.86 -13.30
C TRP A 443 11.36 1.03 -14.60
N ILE A 444 10.25 0.27 -14.72
CA ILE A 444 9.99 -0.66 -15.85
C ILE A 444 8.78 -0.26 -16.71
N TYR A 445 8.11 0.85 -16.47
CA TYR A 445 6.90 1.19 -17.23
C TYR A 445 7.15 2.09 -18.42
N ASN A 446 6.24 2.00 -19.43
CA ASN A 446 6.21 2.90 -20.60
C ASN A 446 6.28 4.38 -20.18
N THR A 447 6.85 5.23 -21.03
CA THR A 447 7.12 6.64 -20.76
C THR A 447 5.90 7.42 -20.28
N TYR A 448 4.71 7.14 -20.83
CA TYR A 448 3.48 7.84 -20.43
C TYR A 448 3.06 7.55 -18.98
N ASN A 449 3.55 6.46 -18.38
CA ASN A 449 3.27 6.13 -16.97
C ASN A 449 4.07 6.99 -15.99
N ALA A 450 5.16 7.60 -16.44
CA ALA A 450 6.02 8.44 -15.62
C ALA A 450 5.53 9.88 -15.48
N ARG A 451 4.43 10.28 -16.18
CA ARG A 451 3.87 11.63 -16.10
C ARG A 451 3.28 11.94 -14.72
N THR A 452 3.36 13.18 -14.32
CA THR A 452 2.80 13.64 -13.02
C THR A 452 1.29 13.42 -12.92
N ALA A 453 0.55 13.51 -14.04
CA ALA A 453 -0.89 13.27 -14.08
C ALA A 453 -1.27 11.78 -14.09
N TYR A 454 -0.31 10.88 -14.40
CA TYR A 454 -0.63 9.45 -14.53
C TYR A 454 -1.12 8.86 -13.22
N ARG A 455 -2.22 8.14 -13.31
CA ARG A 455 -2.83 7.40 -12.20
C ARG A 455 -3.25 6.00 -12.62
N ASN A 456 -3.22 5.09 -11.71
CA ASN A 456 -3.68 3.72 -11.93
C ASN A 456 -4.24 3.13 -10.64
N ALA A 457 -4.98 2.05 -10.76
CA ALA A 457 -5.42 1.22 -9.66
C ALA A 457 -5.10 -0.25 -9.94
N TYR A 458 -4.95 -1.03 -8.91
CA TYR A 458 -4.85 -2.47 -9.04
C TYR A 458 -6.14 -3.15 -8.57
N VAL A 459 -6.43 -4.34 -9.10
CA VAL A 459 -7.71 -5.04 -8.91
C VAL A 459 -7.95 -5.55 -7.49
N THR A 460 -6.98 -5.40 -6.59
CA THR A 460 -7.13 -5.77 -5.18
C THR A 460 -6.26 -4.91 -4.27
N SER A 461 -6.80 -4.55 -3.12
CA SER A 461 -6.08 -3.87 -2.03
C SER A 461 -4.98 -4.74 -1.41
N GLN A 462 -4.94 -6.04 -1.71
CA GLN A 462 -3.99 -7.01 -1.16
C GLN A 462 -2.73 -7.19 -2.02
N ALA A 463 -2.73 -6.65 -3.22
CA ALA A 463 -1.63 -6.85 -4.16
C ALA A 463 -0.33 -6.19 -3.70
N ARG A 464 0.78 -6.89 -3.93
CA ARG A 464 2.16 -6.42 -3.77
C ARG A 464 2.92 -6.59 -5.07
N SER A 465 3.84 -5.69 -5.36
CA SER A 465 4.70 -5.80 -6.54
C SER A 465 6.09 -5.25 -6.25
N ILE A 466 7.09 -5.76 -6.95
CA ILE A 466 8.47 -5.24 -6.95
C ILE A 466 8.59 -3.79 -7.46
N MET A 467 7.48 -3.21 -7.89
CA MET A 467 7.42 -1.86 -8.46
C MET A 467 6.65 -0.88 -7.57
N TRP A 468 6.04 -1.33 -6.46
CA TRP A 468 5.12 -0.53 -5.68
C TRP A 468 5.62 -0.36 -4.25
N GLY A 469 5.83 0.90 -3.91
CA GLY A 469 6.24 1.39 -2.61
C GLY A 469 5.29 2.47 -2.11
N PHE A 470 5.78 3.37 -1.26
CA PHE A 470 5.02 4.50 -0.75
C PHE A 470 5.95 5.56 -0.16
N ARG A 471 5.43 6.75 0.01
CA ARG A 471 6.00 7.81 0.87
C ARG A 471 4.95 8.32 1.84
N LEU A 472 5.36 9.14 2.82
CA LEU A 472 4.50 9.60 3.88
C LEU A 472 4.21 11.09 3.80
N VAL A 473 3.07 11.49 4.35
CA VAL A 473 2.73 12.84 4.77
C VAL A 473 2.78 12.92 6.29
N ARG A 474 3.28 14.03 6.82
CA ARG A 474 3.22 14.42 8.22
C ARG A 474 2.36 15.68 8.32
N GLU A 475 1.34 15.66 9.15
CA GLU A 475 0.48 16.81 9.39
C GLU A 475 1.23 17.90 10.18
N ILE A 476 1.03 19.17 9.81
CA ILE A 476 1.68 20.33 10.42
C ILE A 476 0.69 21.09 11.28
#